data_016535e3a9adffe47c0bc15ff9d80209
#
_entry.id   016535e3a9adffe47c0bc15ff9d80209
#
_cell.length_a   1.000
_cell.length_b   1.000
_cell.length_c   1.000
_cell.angle_alpha   90.00
_cell.angle_beta   90.00
_cell.angle_gamma   90.00
#
_symmetry.space_group_name_H-M   'P 1'
#
loop_
_entity.id
_entity.type
_entity.pdbx_description
1 polymer ?
#
loop_
_entity_poly.entity_id
_entity_poly.type
_entity_poly.pdbx_seq_one_letter_code
_entity_poly.pdbx_strand_id
1 'polypeptide(L)'
;MKKLYSLFAAVMMSAVAFAQTTYLWDGSSVNPISGTNANISSVAFGAAQGNNNGTTTLITTSSVSSGYTGASGSSNFGAAAYKEALSTATSTYFSVTVTPVAGNKVTLNSLSFGSRGTSTGPGKITVYSSIDNYATAIGTVNVNNNSTWTLNNITFAGVNLVGAESAPVTLRIYGSDSPGTGTPSAGTANWRIDDISLIVTSSTASLAVIDTKNVKSGNFVKNSFVKNNEIVFGSDVKDVKVFNMFGQLVKEASVQQNGTVNVAELAKGNYIVTGTVNNKPVSQKVLKD
;
A
#
# COMPACT_ATOMS: atom_id res chain seq x y z
N MET A 1 -14.10 29.71 49.61
CA MET A 1 -12.96 29.30 48.72
C MET A 1 -13.43 28.16 47.83
N LYS A 2 -13.73 28.48 46.57
CA LYS A 2 -14.17 27.48 45.59
C LYS A 2 -12.95 26.84 44.93
N LYS A 3 -12.76 25.54 45.13
CA LYS A 3 -11.68 24.79 44.45
C LYS A 3 -12.08 24.51 43.00
N LEU A 4 -11.42 25.14 42.05
CA LEU A 4 -11.48 24.80 40.62
C LEU A 4 -10.66 23.52 40.42
N TYR A 5 -11.29 22.42 40.09
CA TYR A 5 -10.64 21.24 39.56
C TYR A 5 -10.50 21.44 38.05
N SER A 6 -9.27 21.76 37.61
CA SER A 6 -8.89 21.76 36.22
C SER A 6 -8.78 20.30 35.75
N LEU A 7 -9.77 19.84 34.98
CA LEU A 7 -9.75 18.56 34.35
C LEU A 7 -8.90 18.69 33.07
N PHE A 8 -7.59 18.34 33.14
CA PHE A 8 -6.75 18.15 31.99
C PHE A 8 -7.21 16.86 31.28
N ALA A 9 -8.04 16.99 30.26
CA ALA A 9 -8.28 15.92 29.31
C ALA A 9 -7.01 15.80 28.44
N ALA A 10 -6.13 14.88 28.78
CA ALA A 10 -5.04 14.47 27.90
C ALA A 10 -5.66 13.76 26.69
N VAL A 11 -5.83 14.47 25.60
CA VAL A 11 -6.10 13.89 24.29
C VAL A 11 -4.81 13.18 23.88
N MET A 12 -4.74 11.89 24.13
CA MET A 12 -3.72 11.02 23.50
C MET A 12 -4.04 10.99 22.01
N MET A 13 -3.47 11.92 21.23
CA MET A 13 -3.29 11.71 19.81
C MET A 13 -2.27 10.58 19.68
N SER A 14 -2.75 9.37 19.39
CA SER A 14 -1.88 8.31 18.90
C SER A 14 -1.34 8.80 17.56
N ALA A 15 -0.14 9.36 17.54
CA ALA A 15 0.61 9.55 16.33
C ALA A 15 0.83 8.15 15.75
N VAL A 16 0.15 7.83 14.66
CA VAL A 16 0.42 6.62 13.89
C VAL A 16 1.81 6.84 13.30
N ALA A 17 2.82 6.37 13.99
CA ALA A 17 4.19 6.39 13.50
C ALA A 17 4.27 5.37 12.36
N PHE A 18 4.26 5.85 11.12
CA PHE A 18 4.57 5.02 9.96
C PHE A 18 6.07 4.68 10.04
N ALA A 19 6.37 3.43 10.39
CA ALA A 19 7.75 2.97 10.41
C ALA A 19 8.28 2.91 8.97
N GLN A 20 9.14 3.86 8.62
CA GLN A 20 9.86 3.83 7.36
C GLN A 20 10.99 2.81 7.46
N THR A 21 11.10 1.95 6.46
CA THR A 21 12.14 0.92 6.38
C THR A 21 12.84 1.01 5.04
N THR A 22 14.16 0.90 5.07
CA THR A 22 14.99 0.80 3.86
C THR A 22 15.44 -0.64 3.69
N TYR A 23 15.13 -1.23 2.55
CA TYR A 23 15.65 -2.53 2.12
C TYR A 23 16.81 -2.32 1.15
N LEU A 24 17.93 -3.00 1.38
CA LEU A 24 19.16 -2.87 0.60
C LEU A 24 19.56 -4.20 -0.02
N TRP A 25 20.04 -4.17 -1.27
CA TRP A 25 20.69 -5.29 -1.97
C TRP A 25 22.03 -4.82 -2.52
N ASP A 26 23.06 -5.63 -2.37
CA ASP A 26 24.41 -5.42 -2.88
C ASP A 26 24.78 -6.39 -4.03
N GLY A 27 23.78 -6.98 -4.65
CA GLY A 27 23.98 -7.96 -5.72
C GLY A 27 24.45 -9.35 -5.28
N SER A 28 24.77 -9.57 -4.01
CA SER A 28 25.23 -10.87 -3.51
C SER A 28 24.11 -11.89 -3.34
N SER A 29 22.88 -11.45 -3.17
CA SER A 29 21.71 -12.28 -2.92
C SER A 29 20.45 -11.64 -3.49
N VAL A 30 19.46 -12.45 -3.86
CA VAL A 30 18.10 -12.00 -4.20
C VAL A 30 17.31 -11.53 -2.97
N ASN A 31 17.75 -11.90 -1.77
CA ASN A 31 17.20 -11.37 -0.53
C ASN A 31 17.91 -10.08 -0.16
N PRO A 32 17.22 -9.11 0.46
CA PRO A 32 17.86 -7.90 0.92
C PRO A 32 18.88 -8.21 2.04
N ILE A 33 20.00 -7.51 2.02
CA ILE A 33 21.05 -7.63 3.04
C ILE A 33 20.71 -6.86 4.32
N SER A 34 19.74 -5.96 4.26
CA SER A 34 19.23 -5.18 5.41
C SER A 34 17.77 -4.80 5.22
N GLY A 35 17.16 -4.36 6.30
CA GLY A 35 15.77 -3.94 6.34
C GLY A 35 14.88 -4.99 7.01
N THR A 36 14.24 -4.62 8.12
CA THR A 36 13.24 -5.44 8.81
C THR A 36 12.03 -4.58 9.15
N ASN A 37 10.83 -5.14 8.94
CA ASN A 37 9.58 -4.46 9.26
C ASN A 37 8.55 -5.51 9.66
N ALA A 38 8.01 -5.40 10.88
CA ALA A 38 7.07 -6.37 11.43
C ALA A 38 5.76 -6.50 10.62
N ASN A 39 5.41 -5.50 9.83
CA ASN A 39 4.21 -5.47 8.99
C ASN A 39 4.47 -5.97 7.55
N ILE A 40 5.70 -6.38 7.24
CA ILE A 40 6.10 -6.91 5.93
C ILE A 40 6.56 -8.35 6.12
N SER A 41 5.90 -9.28 5.43
CA SER A 41 6.19 -10.72 5.55
C SER A 41 7.36 -11.15 4.66
N SER A 42 7.53 -10.52 3.52
CA SER A 42 8.66 -10.80 2.63
C SER A 42 8.97 -9.64 1.68
N VAL A 43 10.24 -9.55 1.29
CA VAL A 43 10.69 -8.71 0.20
C VAL A 43 11.59 -9.56 -0.70
N ALA A 44 11.25 -9.64 -2.00
CA ALA A 44 11.94 -10.48 -2.94
C ALA A 44 12.41 -9.68 -4.17
N PHE A 45 13.60 -9.99 -4.64
CA PHE A 45 14.15 -9.47 -5.89
C PHE A 45 14.16 -10.57 -6.94
N GLY A 46 13.89 -10.21 -8.21
CA GLY A 46 13.87 -11.14 -9.31
C GLY A 46 14.07 -10.44 -10.66
N ALA A 47 14.01 -11.22 -11.73
CA ALA A 47 14.04 -10.70 -13.08
C ALA A 47 13.17 -11.55 -14.01
N ALA A 48 12.60 -10.91 -15.02
CA ALA A 48 12.06 -11.59 -16.19
C ALA A 48 12.79 -11.09 -17.44
N GLN A 49 13.27 -12.03 -18.22
CA GLN A 49 14.09 -11.75 -19.39
C GLN A 49 13.25 -12.00 -20.66
N GLY A 50 12.23 -11.16 -20.87
CA GLY A 50 11.21 -11.36 -21.90
C GLY A 50 11.78 -11.39 -23.32
N ASN A 51 12.33 -10.29 -23.78
CA ASN A 51 12.93 -10.15 -25.12
C ASN A 51 14.45 -10.15 -25.06
N ASN A 52 15.05 -10.97 -24.21
CA ASN A 52 16.48 -11.02 -24.06
C ASN A 52 17.13 -12.08 -24.96
N ASN A 53 18.44 -12.10 -24.95
CA ASN A 53 19.26 -13.05 -25.72
C ASN A 53 19.77 -14.22 -24.86
N GLY A 54 18.97 -14.69 -23.88
CA GLY A 54 19.28 -15.91 -23.12
C GLY A 54 20.28 -15.74 -21.97
N THR A 55 20.37 -14.58 -21.34
CA THR A 55 21.12 -14.43 -20.07
C THR A 55 20.47 -15.26 -18.99
N THR A 56 21.18 -16.22 -18.43
CA THR A 56 20.64 -17.18 -17.48
C THR A 56 21.07 -16.92 -16.03
N THR A 57 22.14 -16.14 -15.84
CA THR A 57 22.71 -15.88 -14.51
C THR A 57 22.28 -14.49 -14.02
N LEU A 58 21.39 -14.46 -13.03
CA LEU A 58 20.93 -13.20 -12.44
C LEU A 58 22.07 -12.54 -11.66
N ILE A 59 22.73 -13.26 -10.76
CA ILE A 59 23.84 -12.75 -9.94
C ILE A 59 25.17 -13.02 -10.64
N THR A 60 26.01 -12.00 -10.70
CA THR A 60 27.33 -12.09 -11.33
C THR A 60 28.37 -11.22 -10.63
N THR A 61 29.61 -11.68 -10.63
CA THR A 61 30.80 -10.93 -10.17
C THR A 61 31.49 -10.18 -11.31
N SER A 62 31.01 -10.31 -12.55
CA SER A 62 31.55 -9.56 -13.67
C SER A 62 31.12 -8.09 -13.63
N SER A 63 32.08 -7.19 -13.86
CA SER A 63 31.80 -5.74 -13.95
C SER A 63 31.11 -5.20 -12.68
N VAL A 64 31.74 -5.46 -11.55
CA VAL A 64 31.29 -4.97 -10.22
C VAL A 64 31.05 -3.48 -10.20
N SER A 65 30.13 -3.04 -9.34
CA SER A 65 29.78 -1.63 -9.21
C SER A 65 30.96 -0.79 -8.71
N SER A 66 31.07 0.43 -9.23
CA SER A 66 32.15 1.36 -8.87
C SER A 66 31.85 2.77 -9.33
N GLY A 67 32.59 3.76 -8.82
CA GLY A 67 32.58 5.13 -9.32
C GLY A 67 31.44 6.02 -8.86
N TYR A 68 30.58 5.55 -7.98
CA TYR A 68 29.54 6.35 -7.30
C TYR A 68 29.53 6.05 -5.80
N THR A 69 28.98 6.98 -5.01
CA THR A 69 28.88 6.82 -3.54
C THR A 69 27.95 5.67 -3.19
N GLY A 70 28.44 4.70 -2.42
CA GLY A 70 27.66 3.52 -2.00
C GLY A 70 27.84 2.31 -2.90
N ALA A 71 28.73 2.36 -3.92
CA ALA A 71 29.07 1.20 -4.72
C ALA A 71 29.68 0.07 -3.87
N SER A 72 29.06 -1.11 -3.85
CA SER A 72 29.49 -2.26 -3.02
C SER A 72 30.76 -2.92 -3.56
N GLY A 73 30.94 -2.95 -4.89
CA GLY A 73 32.10 -3.50 -5.56
C GLY A 73 32.23 -5.02 -5.48
N SER A 74 31.15 -5.75 -5.17
CA SER A 74 31.16 -7.20 -4.97
C SER A 74 30.52 -7.97 -6.12
N SER A 75 29.21 -8.03 -6.14
CA SER A 75 28.39 -8.70 -7.14
C SER A 75 27.38 -7.71 -7.72
N ASN A 76 26.65 -8.12 -8.74
CA ASN A 76 25.55 -7.32 -9.31
C ASN A 76 24.52 -8.23 -9.99
N PHE A 77 23.35 -7.66 -10.30
CA PHE A 77 22.32 -8.33 -11.07
C PHE A 77 22.45 -8.00 -12.54
N GLY A 78 22.57 -9.04 -13.38
CA GLY A 78 22.77 -8.91 -14.81
C GLY A 78 21.59 -9.40 -15.63
N ALA A 79 21.27 -8.68 -16.70
CA ALA A 79 20.29 -9.08 -17.70
C ALA A 79 20.75 -8.67 -19.11
N ALA A 80 20.14 -9.26 -20.13
CA ALA A 80 20.24 -8.78 -21.49
C ALA A 80 18.94 -8.04 -21.84
N ALA A 81 19.05 -6.75 -22.14
CA ALA A 81 17.92 -5.92 -22.59
C ALA A 81 18.12 -5.54 -24.06
N TYR A 82 17.03 -5.56 -24.82
CA TYR A 82 17.06 -5.24 -26.24
C TYR A 82 16.97 -3.73 -26.51
N LYS A 83 17.23 -3.39 -27.76
CA LYS A 83 17.16 -2.04 -28.29
C LYS A 83 15.73 -1.55 -28.59
N GLU A 84 14.78 -2.46 -28.59
CA GLU A 84 13.38 -2.14 -28.94
C GLU A 84 12.78 -1.13 -27.98
N ALA A 85 11.74 -0.46 -28.45
CA ALA A 85 10.90 0.37 -27.62
C ALA A 85 10.28 -0.44 -26.48
N LEU A 86 10.05 0.22 -25.35
CA LEU A 86 9.50 -0.44 -24.18
C LEU A 86 8.14 -1.07 -24.46
N SER A 87 8.02 -2.36 -24.10
CA SER A 87 6.77 -3.09 -23.99
C SER A 87 6.68 -3.72 -22.59
N THR A 88 5.68 -3.35 -21.80
CA THR A 88 5.50 -3.94 -20.46
C THR A 88 5.16 -5.44 -20.50
N ALA A 89 4.77 -5.96 -21.67
CA ALA A 89 4.50 -7.39 -21.88
C ALA A 89 5.73 -8.20 -22.21
N THR A 90 6.70 -7.64 -22.96
CA THR A 90 7.80 -8.42 -23.54
C THR A 90 9.20 -7.92 -23.19
N SER A 91 9.37 -6.67 -22.75
CA SER A 91 10.68 -6.15 -22.40
C SER A 91 11.25 -6.82 -21.15
N THR A 92 12.57 -6.98 -21.11
CA THR A 92 13.29 -7.47 -19.94
C THR A 92 13.18 -6.50 -18.78
N TYR A 93 12.98 -7.02 -17.57
CA TYR A 93 12.93 -6.21 -16.36
C TYR A 93 13.55 -6.93 -15.16
N PHE A 94 14.02 -6.16 -14.20
CA PHE A 94 14.22 -6.59 -12.82
C PHE A 94 12.95 -6.24 -12.00
N SER A 95 12.69 -7.00 -10.95
CA SER A 95 11.53 -6.77 -10.11
C SER A 95 11.85 -6.77 -8.62
N VAL A 96 11.15 -5.94 -7.87
CA VAL A 96 11.13 -5.97 -6.40
C VAL A 96 9.70 -6.13 -5.96
N THR A 97 9.40 -7.19 -5.20
CA THR A 97 8.08 -7.47 -4.66
C THR A 97 8.10 -7.34 -3.15
N VAL A 98 7.22 -6.50 -2.60
CA VAL A 98 7.02 -6.32 -1.17
C VAL A 98 5.67 -6.90 -0.80
N THR A 99 5.66 -7.87 0.12
CA THR A 99 4.45 -8.55 0.58
C THR A 99 4.15 -8.12 2.02
N PRO A 100 3.01 -7.45 2.27
CA PRO A 100 2.63 -7.12 3.64
C PRO A 100 2.17 -8.37 4.42
N VAL A 101 2.25 -8.30 5.73
CA VAL A 101 1.52 -9.19 6.63
C VAL A 101 0.02 -8.90 6.49
N ALA A 102 -0.83 -9.91 6.64
CA ALA A 102 -2.28 -9.76 6.57
C ALA A 102 -2.78 -8.60 7.45
N GLY A 103 -3.72 -7.82 6.93
CA GLY A 103 -4.26 -6.62 7.60
C GLY A 103 -3.37 -5.38 7.51
N ASN A 104 -2.27 -5.43 6.76
CA ASN A 104 -1.40 -4.27 6.55
C ASN A 104 -1.38 -3.81 5.10
N LYS A 105 -0.98 -2.56 4.90
CA LYS A 105 -0.72 -1.93 3.60
C LYS A 105 0.74 -1.53 3.50
N VAL A 106 1.26 -1.52 2.28
CA VAL A 106 2.60 -1.03 1.96
C VAL A 106 2.49 0.21 1.10
N THR A 107 3.28 1.22 1.43
CA THR A 107 3.52 2.40 0.59
C THR A 107 4.97 2.40 0.15
N LEU A 108 5.21 2.49 -1.15
CA LEU A 108 6.55 2.64 -1.70
C LEU A 108 6.88 4.14 -1.80
N ASN A 109 8.05 4.54 -1.30
CA ASN A 109 8.43 5.95 -1.18
C ASN A 109 9.49 6.37 -2.19
N SER A 110 10.55 5.57 -2.37
CA SER A 110 11.59 5.82 -3.35
C SER A 110 12.38 4.55 -3.68
N LEU A 111 13.02 4.57 -4.83
CA LEU A 111 13.92 3.53 -5.30
C LEU A 111 15.20 4.19 -5.80
N SER A 112 16.35 3.68 -5.35
CA SER A 112 17.63 4.03 -5.95
C SER A 112 18.43 2.76 -6.29
N PHE A 113 19.27 2.84 -7.30
CA PHE A 113 20.11 1.74 -7.74
C PHE A 113 21.26 2.22 -8.62
N GLY A 114 22.39 1.57 -8.55
CA GLY A 114 23.44 1.67 -9.55
C GLY A 114 23.01 0.99 -10.85
N SER A 115 23.31 1.56 -12.00
CA SER A 115 23.11 0.89 -13.28
C SER A 115 24.29 1.07 -14.21
N ARG A 116 24.47 0.08 -15.11
CA ARG A 116 25.51 0.06 -16.14
C ARG A 116 24.96 -0.61 -17.39
N GLY A 117 25.08 0.05 -18.51
CA GLY A 117 24.80 -0.48 -19.83
C GLY A 117 26.07 -0.61 -20.67
N THR A 118 26.22 -1.71 -21.41
CA THR A 118 27.23 -1.81 -22.49
C THR A 118 26.69 -1.12 -23.75
N SER A 119 27.47 -1.04 -24.82
CA SER A 119 27.06 -0.40 -26.08
C SER A 119 25.81 -1.00 -26.71
N THR A 120 25.43 -2.23 -26.39
CA THR A 120 24.17 -2.88 -26.81
C THR A 120 23.13 -2.94 -25.72
N GLY A 121 23.41 -2.37 -24.54
CA GLY A 121 22.49 -2.34 -23.42
C GLY A 121 21.38 -1.27 -23.57
N PRO A 122 20.45 -1.20 -22.64
CA PRO A 122 19.35 -0.25 -22.71
C PRO A 122 19.86 1.20 -22.69
N GLY A 123 19.21 2.08 -23.44
CA GLY A 123 19.41 3.53 -23.38
C GLY A 123 18.53 4.20 -22.34
N LYS A 124 17.52 3.47 -21.86
CA LYS A 124 16.52 3.96 -20.93
C LYS A 124 16.14 2.90 -19.92
N ILE A 125 15.96 3.31 -18.68
CA ILE A 125 15.34 2.51 -17.62
C ILE A 125 14.05 3.16 -17.22
N THR A 126 12.95 2.39 -17.22
CA THR A 126 11.63 2.89 -16.82
C THR A 126 11.03 1.98 -15.76
N VAL A 127 10.50 2.56 -14.69
CA VAL A 127 9.91 1.85 -13.56
C VAL A 127 8.40 1.93 -13.60
N TYR A 128 7.74 0.79 -13.37
CA TYR A 128 6.29 0.62 -13.27
C TYR A 128 5.91 -0.12 -11.99
N SER A 129 4.65 -0.04 -11.61
CA SER A 129 4.10 -0.69 -10.42
C SER A 129 2.90 -1.59 -10.74
N SER A 130 2.73 -2.64 -9.96
CA SER A 130 1.56 -3.52 -10.01
C SER A 130 0.27 -2.84 -9.51
N ILE A 131 0.37 -1.70 -8.85
CA ILE A 131 -0.79 -0.98 -8.27
C ILE A 131 -1.78 -0.54 -9.35
N ASP A 132 -1.28 -0.10 -10.49
CA ASP A 132 -2.08 0.27 -11.67
C ASP A 132 -1.96 -0.74 -12.82
N ASN A 133 -1.55 -1.98 -12.50
CA ASN A 133 -1.29 -3.04 -13.46
C ASN A 133 -0.24 -2.65 -14.51
N TYR A 134 0.81 -1.96 -14.09
CA TYR A 134 1.91 -1.48 -14.94
C TYR A 134 1.48 -0.57 -16.09
N ALA A 135 0.43 0.24 -15.89
CA ALA A 135 -0.12 1.13 -16.91
C ALA A 135 0.66 2.44 -17.04
N THR A 136 1.12 3.00 -15.91
CA THR A 136 1.77 4.32 -15.85
C THR A 136 3.21 4.21 -15.38
N ALA A 137 4.13 4.84 -16.08
CA ALA A 137 5.52 4.95 -15.65
C ALA A 137 5.63 5.81 -14.40
N ILE A 138 6.30 5.28 -13.37
CA ILE A 138 6.56 5.99 -12.12
C ILE A 138 7.76 6.92 -12.28
N GLY A 139 8.76 6.49 -13.05
CA GLY A 139 9.97 7.26 -13.30
C GLY A 139 10.77 6.65 -14.43
N THR A 140 11.56 7.50 -15.08
CA THR A 140 12.44 7.12 -16.19
C THR A 140 13.79 7.77 -16.01
N VAL A 141 14.85 7.03 -16.28
CA VAL A 141 16.22 7.54 -16.31
C VAL A 141 16.91 7.09 -17.59
N ASN A 142 17.80 7.93 -18.12
CA ASN A 142 18.63 7.57 -19.25
C ASN A 142 19.88 6.82 -18.77
N VAL A 143 20.31 5.82 -19.53
CA VAL A 143 21.50 5.03 -19.24
C VAL A 143 22.59 5.38 -20.22
N ASN A 144 23.79 5.59 -19.71
CA ASN A 144 24.98 5.74 -20.56
C ASN A 144 25.48 4.35 -20.99
N ASN A 145 25.41 4.07 -22.30
CA ASN A 145 25.85 2.80 -22.89
C ASN A 145 27.38 2.74 -23.10
N ASN A 146 28.15 3.19 -22.14
CA ASN A 146 29.61 3.31 -22.19
C ASN A 146 30.32 2.41 -21.16
N SER A 147 29.61 1.47 -20.59
CA SER A 147 30.12 0.56 -19.55
C SER A 147 30.49 1.23 -18.24
N THR A 148 30.03 2.45 -17.99
CA THR A 148 30.24 3.18 -16.74
C THR A 148 29.03 2.99 -15.83
N TRP A 149 29.27 2.77 -14.55
CA TRP A 149 28.22 2.74 -13.54
C TRP A 149 27.73 4.14 -13.20
N THR A 150 26.45 4.28 -12.98
CA THR A 150 25.78 5.53 -12.57
C THR A 150 24.73 5.23 -11.52
N LEU A 151 24.69 6.00 -10.44
CA LEU A 151 23.63 5.95 -9.45
C LEU A 151 22.39 6.65 -9.98
N ASN A 152 21.24 5.97 -9.90
CA ASN A 152 19.94 6.49 -10.30
C ASN A 152 19.04 6.60 -9.07
N ASN A 153 18.32 7.71 -8.97
CA ASN A 153 17.36 7.96 -7.90
C ASN A 153 15.99 8.21 -8.52
N ILE A 154 15.00 7.42 -8.12
CA ILE A 154 13.61 7.56 -8.55
C ILE A 154 12.77 7.85 -7.32
N THR A 155 12.34 9.10 -7.20
CA THR A 155 11.45 9.55 -6.13
C THR A 155 10.01 9.41 -6.61
N PHE A 156 9.18 8.77 -5.80
CA PHE A 156 7.77 8.54 -6.10
C PHE A 156 6.87 9.69 -5.66
N ALA A 157 7.45 10.90 -5.54
CA ALA A 157 6.71 12.09 -5.13
C ALA A 157 5.56 12.43 -6.11
N GLY A 158 4.37 12.60 -5.58
CA GLY A 158 3.17 12.88 -6.38
C GLY A 158 2.50 11.65 -7.00
N VAL A 159 3.08 10.46 -6.84
CA VAL A 159 2.47 9.19 -7.26
C VAL A 159 2.00 8.44 -6.01
N ASN A 160 0.72 8.07 -6.01
CA ASN A 160 0.16 7.31 -4.88
C ASN A 160 0.49 5.82 -5.02
N LEU A 161 1.65 5.42 -4.51
CA LEU A 161 2.10 4.01 -4.53
C LEU A 161 1.72 3.25 -3.25
N VAL A 162 0.45 3.36 -2.88
CA VAL A 162 -0.13 2.61 -1.76
C VAL A 162 -0.79 1.35 -2.26
N GLY A 163 -0.27 0.20 -1.85
CA GLY A 163 -0.86 -1.11 -2.14
C GLY A 163 -2.22 -1.30 -1.47
N ALA A 164 -3.02 -2.22 -2.02
CA ALA A 164 -4.23 -2.67 -1.36
C ALA A 164 -3.88 -3.44 -0.08
N GLU A 165 -4.85 -3.57 0.82
CA GLU A 165 -4.67 -4.32 2.07
C GLU A 165 -4.31 -5.77 1.78
N SER A 166 -3.29 -6.26 2.47
CA SER A 166 -2.77 -7.65 2.37
C SER A 166 -2.27 -8.04 0.96
N ALA A 167 -2.20 -7.10 0.02
CA ALA A 167 -1.79 -7.38 -1.35
C ALA A 167 -0.31 -7.08 -1.57
N PRO A 168 0.44 -7.96 -2.24
CA PRO A 168 1.81 -7.67 -2.66
C PRO A 168 1.87 -6.49 -3.62
N VAL A 169 2.92 -5.68 -3.50
CA VAL A 169 3.23 -4.62 -4.45
C VAL A 169 4.54 -4.96 -5.15
N THR A 170 4.51 -4.98 -6.48
CA THR A 170 5.69 -5.26 -7.31
C THR A 170 6.07 -4.02 -8.11
N LEU A 171 7.33 -3.61 -8.01
CA LEU A 171 7.96 -2.72 -8.98
C LEU A 171 8.62 -3.54 -10.07
N ARG A 172 8.52 -3.08 -11.33
CA ARG A 172 9.30 -3.60 -12.46
C ARG A 172 10.19 -2.50 -13.00
N ILE A 173 11.47 -2.80 -13.13
CA ILE A 173 12.53 -1.92 -13.62
C ILE A 173 12.88 -2.42 -15.01
N TYR A 174 12.34 -1.78 -16.05
CA TYR A 174 12.52 -2.19 -17.45
C TYR A 174 13.74 -1.53 -18.07
N GLY A 175 14.47 -2.27 -18.88
CA GLY A 175 15.49 -1.75 -19.78
C GLY A 175 15.00 -1.74 -21.23
N SER A 176 15.15 -0.63 -21.94
CA SER A 176 14.69 -0.46 -23.32
C SER A 176 15.51 0.56 -24.11
N ASP A 177 15.12 0.78 -25.35
CA ASP A 177 15.58 1.88 -26.20
C ASP A 177 17.12 1.98 -26.30
N SER A 178 17.80 0.87 -26.57
CA SER A 178 19.26 0.90 -26.78
C SER A 178 19.62 1.81 -27.95
N PRO A 179 20.56 2.74 -27.79
CA PRO A 179 21.08 3.55 -28.88
C PRO A 179 22.00 2.76 -29.83
N GLY A 180 22.46 1.56 -29.41
CA GLY A 180 23.35 0.72 -30.19
C GLY A 180 22.64 0.02 -31.34
N THR A 181 23.37 -0.25 -32.40
CA THR A 181 22.88 -0.98 -33.57
C THR A 181 23.13 -2.50 -33.50
N GLY A 182 23.93 -2.93 -32.52
CA GLY A 182 24.29 -4.35 -32.34
C GLY A 182 23.24 -5.13 -31.57
N THR A 183 23.21 -6.44 -31.79
CA THR A 183 22.46 -7.38 -30.95
C THR A 183 23.34 -7.80 -29.77
N PRO A 184 22.83 -7.93 -28.55
CA PRO A 184 23.61 -8.46 -27.43
C PRO A 184 24.08 -9.88 -27.74
N SER A 185 25.28 -10.23 -27.30
CA SER A 185 25.80 -11.59 -27.43
C SER A 185 24.96 -12.56 -26.63
N ALA A 186 24.67 -13.73 -27.17
CA ALA A 186 23.88 -14.75 -26.48
C ALA A 186 24.50 -15.10 -25.11
N GLY A 187 23.66 -15.22 -24.10
CA GLY A 187 24.10 -15.56 -22.74
C GLY A 187 24.87 -14.47 -22.00
N THR A 188 25.03 -13.27 -22.57
CA THR A 188 25.85 -12.21 -21.99
C THR A 188 24.96 -11.05 -21.52
N ALA A 189 25.11 -10.68 -20.26
CA ALA A 189 24.45 -9.50 -19.72
C ALA A 189 25.05 -8.23 -20.34
N ASN A 190 24.20 -7.41 -20.97
CA ASN A 190 24.55 -6.10 -21.50
C ASN A 190 24.02 -4.95 -20.62
N TRP A 191 23.25 -5.30 -19.59
CA TRP A 191 22.68 -4.39 -18.60
C TRP A 191 22.84 -4.97 -17.21
N ARG A 192 23.19 -4.11 -16.26
CA ARG A 192 23.40 -4.50 -14.87
C ARG A 192 22.80 -3.46 -13.94
N ILE A 193 22.28 -3.92 -12.80
CA ILE A 193 21.91 -3.06 -11.67
C ILE A 193 22.54 -3.61 -10.40
N ASP A 194 22.79 -2.72 -9.44
CA ASP A 194 23.40 -3.03 -8.16
C ASP A 194 23.04 -2.01 -7.10
N ASP A 195 23.40 -2.26 -5.83
CA ASP A 195 23.24 -1.34 -4.72
C ASP A 195 21.81 -0.77 -4.66
N ILE A 196 20.82 -1.67 -4.75
CA ILE A 196 19.42 -1.30 -4.79
C ILE A 196 18.98 -0.91 -3.40
N SER A 197 18.35 0.26 -3.28
CA SER A 197 17.74 0.76 -2.06
C SER A 197 16.27 1.07 -2.30
N LEU A 198 15.38 0.36 -1.62
CA LEU A 198 13.94 0.59 -1.65
C LEU A 198 13.47 1.10 -0.29
N ILE A 199 12.89 2.29 -0.26
CA ILE A 199 12.30 2.86 0.94
C ILE A 199 10.79 2.61 0.92
N VAL A 200 10.30 2.00 2.00
CA VAL A 200 8.88 1.69 2.18
C VAL A 200 8.36 2.18 3.52
N THR A 201 7.08 2.48 3.59
CA THR A 201 6.33 2.60 4.85
C THR A 201 5.25 1.54 4.88
N SER A 202 4.94 1.06 6.07
CA SER A 202 3.82 0.15 6.28
C SER A 202 2.84 0.77 7.27
N SER A 203 1.57 0.47 7.09
CA SER A 203 0.51 0.84 8.03
C SER A 203 -0.43 -0.32 8.24
N THR A 204 -0.94 -0.50 9.45
CA THR A 204 -2.09 -1.35 9.67
C THR A 204 -3.25 -0.79 8.85
N ALA A 205 -3.96 -1.65 8.14
CA ALA A 205 -5.25 -1.24 7.60
C ALA A 205 -6.12 -0.88 8.80
N SER A 206 -6.38 0.41 8.98
CA SER A 206 -7.40 0.82 9.91
C SER A 206 -8.69 0.17 9.41
N LEU A 207 -9.31 -0.69 10.21
CA LEU A 207 -10.74 -0.89 10.09
C LEU A 207 -11.34 0.49 10.33
N ALA A 208 -11.48 1.26 9.27
CA ALA A 208 -12.22 2.49 9.33
C ALA A 208 -13.64 2.09 9.69
N VAL A 209 -13.94 2.05 10.97
CA VAL A 209 -15.28 2.36 11.39
C VAL A 209 -15.54 3.71 10.74
N ILE A 210 -16.37 3.73 9.71
CA ILE A 210 -16.82 4.98 9.11
C ILE A 210 -17.41 5.75 10.29
N ASP A 211 -16.62 6.69 10.83
CA ASP A 211 -17.08 7.58 11.86
C ASP A 211 -18.16 8.44 11.20
N THR A 212 -19.40 8.07 11.42
CA THR A 212 -20.59 8.76 10.91
C THR A 212 -20.78 10.15 11.53
N LYS A 213 -19.70 10.72 12.12
CA LYS A 213 -19.72 12.05 12.76
C LYS A 213 -20.11 13.21 11.86
N ASN A 214 -20.21 13.02 10.54
CA ASN A 214 -20.61 14.09 9.62
C ASN A 214 -21.99 13.90 8.99
N VAL A 215 -22.79 12.96 9.43
CA VAL A 215 -24.22 13.03 9.19
C VAL A 215 -24.80 13.84 10.34
N LYS A 216 -25.01 15.15 10.17
CA LYS A 216 -26.11 15.84 10.84
C LYS A 216 -27.43 15.20 10.38
N SER A 217 -27.64 13.93 10.69
CA SER A 217 -28.97 13.38 10.71
C SER A 217 -29.57 13.98 11.98
N GLY A 218 -30.57 14.83 11.83
CA GLY A 218 -31.46 15.16 12.94
C GLY A 218 -31.78 13.82 13.61
N ASN A 219 -31.64 13.79 14.93
CA ASN A 219 -31.70 12.60 15.79
C ASN A 219 -32.61 11.52 15.20
N PHE A 220 -32.00 10.49 14.56
CA PHE A 220 -32.76 9.42 13.93
C PHE A 220 -33.63 8.70 14.98
N VAL A 221 -33.16 8.61 16.22
CA VAL A 221 -33.95 8.29 17.41
C VAL A 221 -34.10 9.55 18.24
N LYS A 222 -35.35 9.99 18.48
CA LYS A 222 -35.67 11.22 19.26
C LYS A 222 -35.48 11.04 20.76
N ASN A 223 -35.68 9.84 21.29
CA ASN A 223 -35.57 9.52 22.69
C ASN A 223 -34.49 8.50 22.98
N SER A 224 -33.27 8.94 23.10
CA SER A 224 -32.14 8.05 23.49
C SER A 224 -32.26 7.47 24.90
N PHE A 225 -33.18 8.03 25.73
CA PHE A 225 -33.60 7.46 27.00
C PHE A 225 -35.07 7.03 26.91
N VAL A 226 -35.35 5.73 26.91
CA VAL A 226 -36.63 5.11 26.64
C VAL A 226 -37.35 4.83 27.99
N LYS A 227 -38.25 5.73 28.42
CA LYS A 227 -39.03 5.57 29.64
C LYS A 227 -40.38 4.87 29.44
N ASN A 228 -41.01 5.04 28.26
CA ASN A 228 -42.39 4.61 28.02
C ASN A 228 -42.42 3.37 27.11
N ASN A 229 -41.40 2.50 27.14
CA ASN A 229 -41.28 1.30 26.32
C ASN A 229 -41.38 1.51 24.81
N GLU A 230 -41.19 2.74 24.32
CA GLU A 230 -41.26 3.07 22.91
C GLU A 230 -40.01 3.84 22.48
N ILE A 231 -39.34 3.37 21.42
CA ILE A 231 -38.29 4.11 20.72
C ILE A 231 -38.98 4.96 19.65
N VAL A 232 -38.81 6.29 19.71
CA VAL A 232 -39.43 7.25 18.79
C VAL A 232 -38.44 7.68 17.75
N PHE A 233 -38.78 7.61 16.46
CA PHE A 233 -37.93 7.94 15.34
C PHE A 233 -38.22 9.35 14.77
N GLY A 234 -37.15 10.04 14.37
CA GLY A 234 -37.25 11.39 13.78
C GLY A 234 -37.32 11.40 12.25
N SER A 235 -37.15 10.26 11.61
CA SER A 235 -37.12 10.11 10.17
C SER A 235 -37.78 8.80 9.77
N ASP A 236 -38.06 8.63 8.46
CA ASP A 236 -38.41 7.32 7.92
C ASP A 236 -37.18 6.41 8.00
N VAL A 237 -37.35 5.28 8.68
CA VAL A 237 -36.24 4.32 8.89
C VAL A 237 -36.67 2.95 8.39
N LYS A 238 -35.92 2.44 7.42
CA LYS A 238 -36.06 1.06 6.94
C LYS A 238 -35.13 0.14 7.72
N ASP A 239 -35.51 -1.13 7.82
CA ASP A 239 -34.66 -2.19 8.38
C ASP A 239 -34.14 -1.85 9.79
N VAL A 240 -35.04 -1.33 10.65
CA VAL A 240 -34.70 -1.05 12.03
C VAL A 240 -34.37 -2.35 12.75
N LYS A 241 -33.18 -2.41 13.35
CA LYS A 241 -32.71 -3.52 14.18
C LYS A 241 -32.29 -2.99 15.54
N VAL A 242 -32.70 -3.67 16.59
CA VAL A 242 -32.28 -3.37 17.97
C VAL A 242 -31.40 -4.53 18.45
N PHE A 243 -30.21 -4.22 18.90
CA PHE A 243 -29.25 -5.18 19.43
C PHE A 243 -28.99 -4.93 20.90
N ASN A 244 -28.83 -5.99 21.67
CA ASN A 244 -28.32 -5.88 23.03
C ASN A 244 -26.80 -5.61 23.04
N MET A 245 -26.21 -5.43 24.22
CA MET A 245 -24.77 -5.16 24.36
C MET A 245 -23.87 -6.34 24.00
N PHE A 246 -24.44 -7.53 23.79
CA PHE A 246 -23.73 -8.73 23.33
C PHE A 246 -23.80 -8.88 21.79
N GLY A 247 -24.41 -7.92 21.08
CA GLY A 247 -24.58 -7.95 19.63
C GLY A 247 -25.70 -8.86 19.13
N GLN A 248 -26.55 -9.36 20.01
CA GLN A 248 -27.68 -10.21 19.63
C GLN A 248 -28.85 -9.32 19.17
N LEU A 249 -29.47 -9.67 18.05
CA LEU A 249 -30.68 -9.03 17.54
C LEU A 249 -31.85 -9.37 18.45
N VAL A 250 -32.50 -8.35 19.01
CA VAL A 250 -33.62 -8.50 19.96
C VAL A 250 -34.95 -7.93 19.45
N LYS A 251 -34.91 -7.09 18.41
CA LYS A 251 -36.10 -6.54 17.75
C LYS A 251 -35.81 -6.13 16.32
N GLU A 252 -36.80 -6.30 15.44
CA GLU A 252 -36.79 -5.82 14.05
C GLU A 252 -38.08 -5.05 13.75
N ALA A 253 -37.99 -3.96 12.98
CA ALA A 253 -39.13 -3.17 12.55
C ALA A 253 -38.78 -2.30 11.33
N SER A 254 -39.81 -1.68 10.72
CA SER A 254 -39.66 -0.56 9.79
C SER A 254 -40.64 0.53 10.25
N VAL A 255 -40.17 1.77 10.26
CA VAL A 255 -40.96 2.88 10.82
C VAL A 255 -40.96 4.07 9.88
N GLN A 256 -42.10 4.75 9.82
CA GLN A 256 -42.24 6.06 9.18
C GLN A 256 -41.76 7.17 10.11
N GLN A 257 -41.65 8.38 9.57
CA GLN A 257 -41.29 9.57 10.34
C GLN A 257 -42.26 9.76 11.51
N ASN A 258 -41.72 10.01 12.72
CA ASN A 258 -42.43 10.08 13.98
C ASN A 258 -43.10 8.75 14.42
N GLY A 259 -42.80 7.65 13.74
CA GLY A 259 -43.23 6.31 14.17
C GLY A 259 -42.49 5.84 15.41
N THR A 260 -43.02 4.80 16.04
CA THR A 260 -42.44 4.19 17.25
C THR A 260 -42.20 2.73 17.10
N VAL A 261 -41.22 2.19 17.84
CA VAL A 261 -41.00 0.76 18.02
C VAL A 261 -41.20 0.41 19.48
N ASN A 262 -42.21 -0.44 19.76
CA ASN A 262 -42.46 -0.93 21.10
C ASN A 262 -41.34 -1.91 21.51
N VAL A 263 -40.78 -1.68 22.70
CA VAL A 263 -39.69 -2.44 23.31
C VAL A 263 -40.02 -2.87 24.74
N ALA A 264 -41.30 -2.99 25.07
CA ALA A 264 -41.77 -3.37 26.41
C ALA A 264 -41.22 -4.70 26.89
N GLU A 265 -41.01 -5.64 25.95
CA GLU A 265 -40.47 -6.97 26.21
C GLU A 265 -38.96 -6.96 26.52
N LEU A 266 -38.24 -5.87 26.21
CA LEU A 266 -36.81 -5.81 26.45
C LEU A 266 -36.52 -5.45 27.92
N ALA A 267 -35.48 -6.07 28.47
CA ALA A 267 -35.02 -5.76 29.82
C ALA A 267 -34.47 -4.33 29.92
N LYS A 268 -34.44 -3.75 31.13
CA LYS A 268 -33.72 -2.50 31.37
C LYS A 268 -32.24 -2.63 30.96
N GLY A 269 -31.70 -1.62 30.26
CA GLY A 269 -30.29 -1.66 29.84
C GLY A 269 -30.00 -0.86 28.59
N ASN A 270 -28.76 -0.98 28.13
CA ASN A 270 -28.30 -0.33 26.93
C ASN A 270 -28.53 -1.21 25.70
N TYR A 271 -28.93 -0.56 24.60
CA TYR A 271 -29.17 -1.18 23.29
C TYR A 271 -28.57 -0.32 22.19
N ILE A 272 -28.24 -0.96 21.07
CA ILE A 272 -27.85 -0.30 19.83
C ILE A 272 -29.01 -0.44 18.84
N VAL A 273 -29.51 0.69 18.37
CA VAL A 273 -30.53 0.75 17.31
C VAL A 273 -29.82 1.08 16.02
N THR A 274 -30.07 0.28 14.99
CA THR A 274 -29.56 0.52 13.62
C THR A 274 -30.71 0.62 12.64
N GLY A 275 -30.46 1.17 11.45
CA GLY A 275 -31.44 1.24 10.38
C GLY A 275 -30.87 1.97 9.17
N THR A 276 -31.72 2.20 8.17
CA THR A 276 -31.38 2.91 6.94
C THR A 276 -32.26 4.15 6.78
N VAL A 277 -31.64 5.33 6.72
CA VAL A 277 -32.29 6.63 6.45
C VAL A 277 -31.75 7.19 5.16
N ASN A 278 -32.60 7.52 4.19
CA ASN A 278 -32.19 8.03 2.87
C ASN A 278 -31.11 7.16 2.20
N ASN A 279 -31.28 5.84 2.26
CA ASN A 279 -30.33 4.81 1.74
C ASN A 279 -28.94 4.85 2.40
N LYS A 280 -28.81 5.48 3.59
CA LYS A 280 -27.58 5.49 4.37
C LYS A 280 -27.77 4.72 5.68
N PRO A 281 -26.83 3.86 6.08
CA PRO A 281 -26.90 3.18 7.36
C PRO A 281 -26.72 4.20 8.51
N VAL A 282 -27.52 4.04 9.55
CA VAL A 282 -27.45 4.85 10.77
C VAL A 282 -27.46 3.95 12.00
N SER A 283 -26.86 4.42 13.09
CA SER A 283 -26.90 3.74 14.37
C SER A 283 -26.93 4.72 15.52
N GLN A 284 -27.60 4.36 16.61
CA GLN A 284 -27.66 5.17 17.82
C GLN A 284 -27.79 4.26 19.05
N LYS A 285 -27.10 4.63 20.13
CA LYS A 285 -27.24 3.99 21.43
C LYS A 285 -28.49 4.52 22.11
N VAL A 286 -29.30 3.65 22.70
CA VAL A 286 -30.46 3.98 23.55
C VAL A 286 -30.35 3.27 24.90
N LEU A 287 -30.84 3.91 25.93
CA LEU A 287 -30.96 3.34 27.28
C LEU A 287 -32.43 3.12 27.58
N LYS A 288 -32.82 1.87 27.87
CA LYS A 288 -34.14 1.52 28.34
C LYS A 288 -34.18 1.49 29.89
N ASP A 289 -35.11 2.25 30.46
CA ASP A 289 -35.37 2.27 31.91
C ASP A 289 -36.28 1.11 32.35
#